data_8e4e336278a2b67c28eb87e238de4404
#
_entry.id   8e4e336278a2b67c28eb87e238de4404
#
_cell.length_a   1.000
_cell.length_b   1.000
_cell.length_c   1.000
_cell.angle_alpha   90.00
_cell.angle_beta   90.00
_cell.angle_gamma   90.00
#
_symmetry.space_group_name_H-M   'P 1'
#
loop_
_entity.id
_entity.type
_entity.pdbx_description
1 polymer ?
#
loop_
_entity_poly.entity_id
_entity_poly.type
_entity_poly.pdbx_seq_one_letter_code
_entity_poly.pdbx_strand_id
1 'polypeptide(L)'
;MKTLNLIHSECLGVGHYPCADTLSSDGKFRVTVGGPKPFTLYSDDFLKTHRISHEKEAYTTYGFTQLSDGSFITLAENNQVHDKYKRCEGKPQFVLGVHRAASFEDIAAGRITSEFSFLDIPDLAFGYGDCGNSHSGTVAQGLIQLENGDIIATMYGQKTTDTTLCPYFDSERGYKFYLYSSWCIISHDGGHTFEFLSDIADVQTYPIADVNAEGYCEPDIIYLGDGHIVCILRTGGHEVYSPLYCSHSYDSGKTWTAPVEILSWGVYPRLFRLSDGTIALLSGHIHTFLMFSEDEGMTWSEPHILEECDGKWDKSTSGYGCAFQAPDGTICVIFDDPKEGIAENAPPYHLRRVYLRKYEIK
;
A
#
# COMPACT_ATOMS: atom_id res chain seq x y z
N MET A 1 -23.55 13.71 -2.35
CA MET A 1 -22.70 13.03 -1.32
C MET A 1 -23.09 11.57 -1.33
N LYS A 2 -22.14 10.68 -1.67
CA LYS A 2 -22.38 9.24 -1.74
C LYS A 2 -22.66 8.68 -0.35
N THR A 3 -23.58 7.71 -0.24
CA THR A 3 -23.84 6.96 1.00
C THR A 3 -23.66 5.49 0.71
N LEU A 4 -23.16 4.73 1.70
CA LEU A 4 -22.91 3.30 1.59
C LEU A 4 -24.02 2.51 2.29
N ASN A 5 -24.55 1.53 1.60
CA ASN A 5 -25.50 0.56 2.15
C ASN A 5 -24.85 -0.82 2.18
N LEU A 6 -24.61 -1.38 3.37
CA LEU A 6 -24.06 -2.73 3.53
C LEU A 6 -25.08 -3.77 3.05
N ILE A 7 -24.70 -4.57 2.04
CA ILE A 7 -25.57 -5.62 1.46
C ILE A 7 -25.08 -7.02 1.76
N HIS A 8 -23.79 -7.17 2.13
CA HIS A 8 -23.22 -8.47 2.50
C HIS A 8 -22.09 -8.30 3.50
N SER A 9 -21.98 -9.21 4.46
CA SER A 9 -20.85 -9.29 5.40
C SER A 9 -20.56 -10.75 5.74
N GLU A 10 -19.35 -11.18 5.54
CA GLU A 10 -18.89 -12.53 5.79
C GLU A 10 -17.51 -12.52 6.45
N CYS A 11 -17.33 -13.35 7.48
CA CYS A 11 -16.03 -13.60 8.09
C CYS A 11 -15.31 -14.72 7.30
N LEU A 12 -14.22 -14.37 6.64
CA LEU A 12 -13.43 -15.28 5.81
C LEU A 12 -12.51 -16.20 6.64
N GLY A 13 -12.16 -15.79 7.84
CA GLY A 13 -11.23 -16.49 8.70
C GLY A 13 -10.48 -15.58 9.64
N VAL A 14 -9.34 -16.06 10.15
CA VAL A 14 -8.47 -15.34 11.08
C VAL A 14 -7.10 -15.17 10.45
N GLY A 15 -6.61 -13.95 10.40
CA GLY A 15 -5.33 -13.58 9.81
C GLY A 15 -5.04 -12.10 9.98
N HIS A 16 -4.14 -11.57 9.16
CA HIS A 16 -3.81 -10.14 9.13
C HIS A 16 -3.36 -9.71 7.74
N TYR A 17 -3.39 -8.41 7.51
CA TYR A 17 -2.88 -7.74 6.29
C TYR A 17 -3.44 -8.34 4.99
N PRO A 18 -4.76 -8.31 4.75
CA PRO A 18 -5.36 -8.75 3.48
C PRO A 18 -5.15 -7.70 2.39
N CYS A 19 -3.90 -7.39 2.07
CA CYS A 19 -3.50 -6.31 1.18
C CYS A 19 -2.64 -6.75 -0.01
N ALA A 20 -2.28 -8.04 -0.08
CA ALA A 20 -1.61 -8.62 -1.24
C ALA A 20 -2.64 -9.08 -2.27
N ASP A 21 -3.40 -8.14 -2.81
CA ASP A 21 -4.51 -8.38 -3.74
C ASP A 21 -4.09 -8.27 -5.20
N THR A 22 -4.77 -9.02 -6.05
CA THR A 22 -4.64 -8.98 -7.51
C THR A 22 -6.03 -9.04 -8.11
N LEU A 23 -6.37 -8.05 -8.93
CA LEU A 23 -7.61 -8.01 -9.70
C LEU A 23 -7.28 -7.95 -11.18
N SER A 24 -7.84 -8.86 -11.97
CA SER A 24 -7.77 -8.82 -13.42
C SER A 24 -8.96 -8.08 -14.02
N SER A 25 -8.79 -7.57 -15.22
CA SER A 25 -9.84 -6.86 -15.95
C SER A 25 -11.05 -7.73 -16.30
N ASP A 26 -10.89 -9.07 -16.35
CA ASP A 26 -11.97 -10.03 -16.58
C ASP A 26 -12.64 -10.52 -15.26
N GLY A 27 -12.24 -9.96 -14.11
CA GLY A 27 -12.90 -10.20 -12.83
C GLY A 27 -12.32 -11.31 -11.97
N LYS A 28 -11.19 -11.88 -12.38
CA LYS A 28 -10.48 -12.81 -11.49
C LYS A 28 -9.81 -12.02 -10.38
N PHE A 29 -10.03 -12.47 -9.17
CA PHE A 29 -9.52 -11.82 -7.98
C PHE A 29 -8.82 -12.81 -7.07
N ARG A 30 -7.73 -12.35 -6.47
CA ARG A 30 -6.99 -13.10 -5.47
C ARG A 30 -6.52 -12.15 -4.37
N VAL A 31 -6.61 -12.58 -3.13
CA VAL A 31 -5.96 -11.91 -2.00
C VAL A 31 -5.40 -12.93 -1.03
N THR A 32 -4.16 -12.71 -0.59
CA THR A 32 -3.51 -13.54 0.42
C THR A 32 -3.60 -12.87 1.78
N VAL A 33 -3.98 -13.65 2.78
CA VAL A 33 -4.09 -13.25 4.17
C VAL A 33 -3.00 -13.94 4.97
N GLY A 34 -2.15 -13.15 5.62
CA GLY A 34 -1.08 -13.63 6.46
C GLY A 34 -1.57 -14.21 7.80
N GLY A 35 -0.68 -14.85 8.55
CA GLY A 35 -0.97 -15.36 9.88
C GLY A 35 -0.48 -16.78 10.11
N PRO A 36 -0.73 -17.35 11.31
CA PRO A 36 -0.34 -18.73 11.63
C PRO A 36 -1.05 -19.81 10.81
N LYS A 37 -2.21 -19.48 10.27
CA LYS A 37 -2.95 -20.31 9.31
C LYS A 37 -3.29 -19.44 8.10
N PRO A 38 -2.29 -19.10 7.28
CA PRO A 38 -2.51 -18.24 6.13
C PRO A 38 -3.50 -18.90 5.17
N PHE A 39 -4.22 -18.07 4.46
CA PHE A 39 -5.12 -18.54 3.41
C PHE A 39 -5.12 -17.56 2.24
N THR A 40 -5.53 -18.06 1.10
CA THR A 40 -5.76 -17.24 -0.08
C THR A 40 -7.21 -17.38 -0.52
N LEU A 41 -7.86 -16.25 -0.71
CA LEU A 41 -9.18 -16.17 -1.32
C LEU A 41 -9.02 -16.00 -2.82
N TYR A 42 -9.83 -16.72 -3.59
CA TYR A 42 -9.93 -16.63 -5.05
C TYR A 42 -11.37 -16.40 -5.48
N SER A 43 -11.54 -15.66 -6.55
CA SER A 43 -12.79 -15.49 -7.27
C SER A 43 -12.51 -15.39 -8.76
N ASP A 44 -13.46 -15.81 -9.58
CA ASP A 44 -13.41 -15.70 -11.04
C ASP A 44 -14.49 -14.75 -11.59
N ASP A 45 -15.21 -14.02 -10.72
CA ASP A 45 -16.43 -13.29 -11.08
C ASP A 45 -16.65 -12.01 -10.26
N PHE A 46 -15.57 -11.25 -9.97
CA PHE A 46 -15.60 -10.01 -9.17
C PHE A 46 -16.18 -10.22 -7.75
N LEU A 47 -15.80 -11.33 -7.12
CA LEU A 47 -16.26 -11.71 -5.78
C LEU A 47 -17.78 -11.97 -5.68
N LYS A 48 -18.50 -12.25 -6.78
CA LYS A 48 -19.88 -12.78 -6.68
C LYS A 48 -19.86 -14.11 -5.98
N THR A 49 -18.91 -14.98 -6.37
CA THR A 49 -18.55 -16.21 -5.67
C THR A 49 -17.08 -16.23 -5.33
N HIS A 50 -16.68 -17.00 -4.35
CA HIS A 50 -15.27 -17.16 -3.99
C HIS A 50 -14.99 -18.55 -3.39
N ARG A 51 -13.72 -18.91 -3.34
CA ARG A 51 -13.18 -20.07 -2.63
C ARG A 51 -11.99 -19.69 -1.80
N ILE A 52 -11.77 -20.38 -0.70
CA ILE A 52 -10.61 -20.20 0.18
C ILE A 52 -9.70 -21.42 0.03
N SER A 53 -8.39 -21.16 -0.12
CA SER A 53 -7.33 -22.16 -0.10
C SER A 53 -6.44 -21.94 1.09
N HIS A 54 -6.08 -23.00 1.80
CA HIS A 54 -5.08 -23.04 2.87
C HIS A 54 -3.75 -23.65 2.40
N GLU A 55 -3.61 -23.93 1.12
CA GLU A 55 -2.35 -24.39 0.56
C GLU A 55 -1.33 -23.25 0.60
N LYS A 56 -0.09 -23.61 0.98
CA LYS A 56 0.99 -22.64 1.00
C LYS A 56 1.33 -22.24 -0.43
N GLU A 57 1.03 -21.02 -0.76
CA GLU A 57 1.36 -20.48 -2.07
C GLU A 57 2.83 -20.10 -2.18
N ALA A 58 3.37 -20.21 -3.38
CA ALA A 58 4.76 -19.88 -3.65
C ALA A 58 5.04 -18.36 -3.55
N TYR A 59 3.98 -17.53 -3.64
CA TYR A 59 4.08 -16.07 -3.66
C TYR A 59 2.99 -15.44 -2.80
N THR A 60 3.39 -14.77 -1.71
CA THR A 60 2.45 -14.29 -0.71
C THR A 60 2.64 -12.82 -0.29
N THR A 61 3.65 -12.12 -0.82
CA THR A 61 4.10 -10.88 -0.18
C THR A 61 3.44 -9.61 -0.73
N TYR A 62 3.07 -9.59 -2.04
CA TYR A 62 2.47 -8.41 -2.68
C TYR A 62 1.41 -8.80 -3.69
N GLY A 63 0.45 -7.91 -3.92
CA GLY A 63 -0.51 -8.01 -5.01
C GLY A 63 0.17 -7.73 -6.35
N PHE A 64 -0.42 -8.25 -7.42
CA PHE A 64 0.05 -8.01 -8.78
C PHE A 64 -0.87 -6.98 -9.45
N THR A 65 -0.28 -6.04 -10.15
CA THR A 65 -0.99 -5.11 -11.03
C THR A 65 -1.01 -5.66 -12.45
N GLN A 66 -2.18 -5.67 -13.07
CA GLN A 66 -2.33 -6.04 -14.48
C GLN A 66 -1.89 -4.88 -15.37
N LEU A 67 -1.04 -5.18 -16.35
CA LEU A 67 -0.60 -4.24 -17.38
C LEU A 67 -1.56 -4.27 -18.58
N SER A 68 -1.43 -3.27 -19.45
CA SER A 68 -2.29 -3.11 -20.62
C SER A 68 -2.18 -4.23 -21.65
N ASP A 69 -1.06 -4.97 -21.66
CA ASP A 69 -0.86 -6.17 -22.50
C ASP A 69 -1.47 -7.46 -21.90
N GLY A 70 -2.11 -7.34 -20.72
CA GLY A 70 -2.72 -8.45 -20.00
C GLY A 70 -1.77 -9.20 -19.07
N SER A 71 -0.48 -8.95 -19.10
CA SER A 71 0.50 -9.49 -18.16
C SER A 71 0.38 -8.83 -16.77
N PHE A 72 1.06 -9.40 -15.80
CA PHE A 72 1.02 -8.95 -14.40
C PHE A 72 2.42 -8.68 -13.88
N ILE A 73 2.55 -7.65 -13.07
CA ILE A 73 3.80 -7.25 -12.42
C ILE A 73 3.57 -6.97 -10.94
N THR A 74 4.54 -7.31 -10.12
CA THR A 74 4.67 -6.83 -8.75
C THR A 74 6.13 -6.57 -8.41
N LEU A 75 6.34 -5.63 -7.50
CA LEU A 75 7.65 -5.27 -7.00
C LEU A 75 7.79 -5.75 -5.56
N ALA A 76 8.97 -6.16 -5.18
CA ALA A 76 9.26 -6.63 -3.84
C ALA A 76 10.63 -6.17 -3.37
N GLU A 77 10.77 -6.03 -2.07
CA GLU A 77 12.10 -5.98 -1.49
C GLU A 77 12.76 -7.34 -1.64
N ASN A 78 14.03 -7.36 -2.03
CA ASN A 78 14.74 -8.62 -2.12
C ASN A 78 15.15 -9.12 -0.73
N ASN A 79 14.24 -9.80 -0.05
CA ASN A 79 14.51 -10.43 1.25
C ASN A 79 15.41 -11.68 1.16
N GLN A 80 15.71 -12.17 -0.05
CA GLN A 80 16.59 -13.34 -0.26
C GLN A 80 18.07 -12.97 -0.34
N VAL A 81 18.39 -11.72 -0.55
CA VAL A 81 19.75 -11.23 -0.47
C VAL A 81 19.89 -10.59 0.91
N HIS A 82 20.68 -11.20 1.79
CA HIS A 82 21.04 -10.63 3.09
C HIS A 82 21.67 -9.24 3.02
N ASP A 83 21.97 -8.78 1.81
CA ASP A 83 22.38 -7.44 1.45
C ASP A 83 21.34 -6.85 0.50
N LYS A 84 20.33 -6.15 1.06
CA LYS A 84 19.39 -5.30 0.27
C LYS A 84 20.15 -4.26 -0.56
N TYR A 85 21.44 -4.11 -0.30
CA TYR A 85 22.30 -3.05 -0.80
C TYR A 85 23.57 -3.66 -1.37
N LYS A 86 23.63 -3.77 -2.69
CA LYS A 86 24.90 -4.06 -3.37
C LYS A 86 25.58 -2.77 -3.71
N ARG A 87 26.89 -2.72 -3.49
CA ARG A 87 27.74 -1.70 -4.06
C ARG A 87 28.09 -2.14 -5.47
N CYS A 88 27.47 -1.52 -6.47
CA CYS A 88 27.92 -1.64 -7.86
C CYS A 88 28.86 -0.46 -8.16
N GLU A 89 30.03 -0.75 -8.69
CA GLU A 89 31.04 0.26 -9.02
C GLU A 89 31.42 1.20 -7.86
N GLY A 90 31.32 0.72 -6.62
CA GLY A 90 31.64 1.48 -5.42
C GLY A 90 30.50 2.36 -4.89
N LYS A 91 29.34 2.43 -5.56
CA LYS A 91 28.16 3.13 -5.08
C LYS A 91 27.15 2.15 -4.46
N PRO A 92 26.50 2.51 -3.37
CA PRO A 92 25.41 1.73 -2.83
C PRO A 92 24.19 1.85 -3.75
N GLN A 93 23.55 0.71 -4.06
CA GLN A 93 22.33 0.67 -4.87
C GLN A 93 21.27 -0.18 -4.16
N PHE A 94 20.02 0.26 -4.22
CA PHE A 94 18.90 -0.55 -3.75
C PHE A 94 18.63 -1.68 -4.77
N VAL A 95 18.40 -2.88 -4.27
CA VAL A 95 18.09 -4.04 -5.10
C VAL A 95 16.59 -4.31 -5.06
N LEU A 96 15.92 -3.96 -6.14
CA LEU A 96 14.49 -4.17 -6.32
C LEU A 96 14.25 -5.55 -6.96
N GLY A 97 13.41 -6.37 -6.35
CA GLY A 97 12.87 -7.58 -6.96
C GLY A 97 11.71 -7.22 -7.88
N VAL A 98 11.77 -7.69 -9.12
CA VAL A 98 10.68 -7.55 -10.10
C VAL A 98 10.13 -8.93 -10.39
N HIS A 99 8.83 -9.12 -10.19
CA HIS A 99 8.15 -10.38 -10.38
C HIS A 99 7.05 -10.24 -11.40
N ARG A 100 7.00 -11.14 -12.37
CA ARG A 100 6.11 -11.06 -13.52
C ARG A 100 5.40 -12.39 -13.77
N ALA A 101 4.15 -12.30 -14.21
CA ALA A 101 3.35 -13.42 -14.66
C ALA A 101 2.68 -13.09 -16.00
N ALA A 102 2.57 -14.03 -16.90
CA ALA A 102 1.94 -13.82 -18.20
C ALA A 102 0.40 -13.78 -18.09
N SER A 103 -0.16 -14.39 -17.05
CA SER A 103 -1.59 -14.45 -16.82
C SER A 103 -1.93 -14.57 -15.33
N PHE A 104 -3.20 -14.37 -14.99
CA PHE A 104 -3.70 -14.62 -13.63
C PHE A 104 -3.54 -16.10 -13.22
N GLU A 105 -3.72 -17.03 -14.16
CA GLU A 105 -3.52 -18.46 -13.94
C GLU A 105 -2.05 -18.80 -13.63
N ASP A 106 -1.10 -18.04 -14.19
CA ASP A 106 0.31 -18.20 -13.87
C ASP A 106 0.62 -17.77 -12.44
N ILE A 107 -0.01 -16.70 -11.96
CA ILE A 107 0.09 -16.28 -10.56
C ILE A 107 -0.43 -17.38 -9.65
N ALA A 108 -1.65 -17.88 -9.91
CA ALA A 108 -2.29 -18.95 -9.13
C ALA A 108 -1.49 -20.25 -9.13
N ALA A 109 -0.78 -20.54 -10.24
CA ALA A 109 0.05 -21.73 -10.39
C ALA A 109 1.52 -21.51 -9.93
N GLY A 110 1.88 -20.31 -9.46
CA GLY A 110 3.25 -20.00 -9.06
C GLY A 110 4.26 -19.95 -10.20
N ARG A 111 3.80 -19.79 -11.45
CA ARG A 111 4.67 -19.65 -12.63
C ARG A 111 5.08 -18.18 -12.80
N ILE A 112 5.96 -17.73 -11.93
CA ILE A 112 6.43 -16.36 -11.82
C ILE A 112 7.89 -16.26 -12.25
N THR A 113 8.19 -15.37 -13.16
CA THR A 113 9.57 -14.98 -13.45
C THR A 113 10.00 -13.89 -12.48
N SER A 114 11.26 -13.94 -12.05
CA SER A 114 11.84 -12.98 -11.12
C SER A 114 13.15 -12.48 -11.65
N GLU A 115 13.32 -11.19 -11.65
CA GLU A 115 14.52 -10.48 -12.04
C GLU A 115 14.83 -9.36 -11.03
N PHE A 116 15.98 -8.73 -11.16
CA PHE A 116 16.40 -7.67 -10.24
C PHE A 116 16.70 -6.39 -11.01
N SER A 117 16.18 -5.28 -10.51
CA SER A 117 16.55 -3.94 -10.93
C SER A 117 17.40 -3.27 -9.84
N PHE A 118 18.41 -2.52 -10.27
CA PHE A 118 19.33 -1.82 -9.37
C PHE A 118 19.00 -0.33 -9.42
N LEU A 119 18.60 0.23 -8.28
CA LEU A 119 18.16 1.60 -8.15
C LEU A 119 19.25 2.46 -7.49
N ASP A 120 19.61 3.55 -8.14
CA ASP A 120 20.40 4.63 -7.55
C ASP A 120 19.41 5.70 -7.04
N ILE A 121 19.02 5.59 -5.77
CA ILE A 121 18.09 6.54 -5.13
C ILE A 121 18.93 7.61 -4.43
N PRO A 122 18.75 8.90 -4.77
CA PRO A 122 19.52 9.97 -4.16
C PRO A 122 19.40 9.98 -2.64
N ASP A 123 20.55 10.07 -1.98
CA ASP A 123 20.66 10.20 -0.52
C ASP A 123 19.98 9.09 0.29
N LEU A 124 19.66 7.94 -0.30
CA LEU A 124 19.07 6.83 0.41
C LEU A 124 19.98 6.38 1.56
N ALA A 125 19.41 6.29 2.75
CA ALA A 125 20.11 5.76 3.91
C ALA A 125 20.25 4.22 3.81
N PHE A 126 21.44 3.69 4.09
CA PHE A 126 21.74 2.26 3.95
C PHE A 126 21.90 1.58 5.32
N GLY A 127 20.83 0.91 5.74
CA GLY A 127 20.86 0.05 6.91
C GLY A 127 21.11 0.76 8.24
N TYR A 128 21.39 -0.01 9.26
CA TYR A 128 21.58 0.47 10.63
C TYR A 128 22.75 1.46 10.80
N GLY A 129 23.74 1.43 9.91
CA GLY A 129 24.90 2.31 10.00
C GLY A 129 24.58 3.79 9.75
N ASP A 130 23.64 4.05 8.87
CA ASP A 130 23.30 5.40 8.45
C ASP A 130 22.09 5.98 9.20
N CYS A 131 21.09 5.16 9.51
CA CYS A 131 19.84 5.65 10.07
C CYS A 131 19.33 4.88 11.30
N GLY A 132 20.07 3.89 11.80
CA GLY A 132 19.68 3.14 13.00
C GLY A 132 18.48 2.20 12.81
N ASN A 133 17.94 2.08 11.61
CA ASN A 133 16.76 1.27 11.29
C ASN A 133 16.98 0.42 10.03
N SER A 134 16.22 -0.68 9.91
CA SER A 134 16.23 -1.57 8.75
C SER A 134 15.39 -1.08 7.56
N HIS A 135 14.57 -0.04 7.74
CA HIS A 135 13.64 0.48 6.71
C HIS A 135 14.25 1.60 5.88
N SER A 136 15.47 1.38 5.37
CA SER A 136 16.12 2.36 4.52
C SER A 136 15.39 2.60 3.19
N GLY A 137 14.74 1.57 2.64
CA GLY A 137 13.87 1.69 1.46
C GLY A 137 12.88 0.53 1.41
N THR A 138 11.61 0.85 1.18
CA THR A 138 10.49 -0.10 1.12
C THR A 138 9.64 0.21 -0.10
N VAL A 139 9.28 -0.83 -0.86
CA VAL A 139 8.30 -0.70 -1.94
C VAL A 139 6.92 -0.50 -1.32
N ALA A 140 6.17 0.45 -1.86
CA ALA A 140 4.77 0.67 -1.50
C ALA A 140 3.82 0.01 -2.51
N GLN A 141 2.51 0.12 -2.28
CA GLN A 141 1.48 -0.54 -3.10
C GLN A 141 1.21 0.16 -4.43
N GLY A 142 1.52 1.46 -4.50
CA GLY A 142 1.23 2.27 -5.68
C GLY A 142 2.05 1.83 -6.89
N LEU A 143 1.41 1.15 -7.84
CA LEU A 143 1.97 0.83 -9.14
C LEU A 143 0.92 1.10 -10.22
N ILE A 144 1.28 1.96 -11.19
CA ILE A 144 0.42 2.37 -12.31
C ILE A 144 1.18 2.25 -13.63
N GLN A 145 0.44 2.05 -14.72
CA GLN A 145 0.97 2.15 -16.06
C GLN A 145 0.37 3.38 -16.76
N LEU A 146 1.24 4.18 -17.37
CA LEU A 146 0.85 5.36 -18.16
C LEU A 146 0.45 4.95 -19.58
N GLU A 147 -0.18 5.88 -20.33
CA GLU A 147 -0.61 5.63 -21.73
C GLU A 147 0.55 5.33 -22.68
N ASN A 148 1.73 5.88 -22.43
CA ASN A 148 2.93 5.61 -23.23
C ASN A 148 3.59 4.26 -22.93
N GLY A 149 3.04 3.51 -21.95
CA GLY A 149 3.55 2.22 -21.52
C GLY A 149 4.55 2.27 -20.36
N ASP A 150 5.00 3.45 -19.95
CA ASP A 150 5.86 3.60 -18.76
C ASP A 150 5.14 3.11 -17.51
N ILE A 151 5.91 2.54 -16.58
CA ILE A 151 5.37 2.06 -15.30
C ILE A 151 5.96 2.91 -14.18
N ILE A 152 5.10 3.50 -13.37
CA ILE A 152 5.49 4.23 -12.16
C ILE A 152 5.11 3.40 -10.94
N ALA A 153 6.02 3.32 -9.99
CA ALA A 153 5.78 2.71 -8.70
C ALA A 153 6.25 3.63 -7.57
N THR A 154 5.70 3.41 -6.39
CA THR A 154 6.02 4.21 -5.21
C THR A 154 6.91 3.44 -4.24
N MET A 155 7.76 4.18 -3.57
CA MET A 155 8.61 3.72 -2.49
C MET A 155 8.64 4.75 -1.35
N TYR A 156 9.06 4.31 -0.18
CA TYR A 156 9.37 5.19 0.94
C TYR A 156 10.58 4.66 1.72
N GLY A 157 11.16 5.52 2.51
CA GLY A 157 12.32 5.15 3.32
C GLY A 157 12.98 6.37 3.94
N GLN A 158 14.16 6.17 4.43
CA GLN A 158 14.94 7.20 5.12
C GLN A 158 16.04 7.74 4.21
N LYS A 159 16.29 9.05 4.28
CA LYS A 159 17.37 9.73 3.57
C LYS A 159 18.45 10.20 4.53
N THR A 160 19.72 10.14 4.11
CA THR A 160 20.86 10.60 4.92
C THR A 160 20.87 12.11 5.13
N THR A 161 20.16 12.84 4.28
CA THR A 161 19.98 14.28 4.36
C THR A 161 18.96 14.67 5.43
N ASP A 162 18.05 13.75 5.80
CA ASP A 162 17.06 13.99 6.84
C ASP A 162 17.55 13.41 8.17
N THR A 163 17.88 14.31 9.08
CA THR A 163 18.31 13.97 10.44
C THR A 163 17.23 14.22 11.49
N THR A 164 16.00 14.51 11.06
CA THR A 164 14.87 14.69 11.96
C THR A 164 14.51 13.34 12.57
N LEU A 165 14.70 13.24 13.87
CA LEU A 165 14.37 12.01 14.59
C LEU A 165 12.85 11.87 14.71
N CYS A 166 12.36 10.70 14.40
CA CYS A 166 11.00 10.32 14.78
C CYS A 166 10.89 10.44 16.32
N PRO A 167 9.86 11.14 16.83
CA PRO A 167 9.65 11.27 18.28
C PRO A 167 9.36 9.91 18.94
N TYR A 168 8.92 8.95 18.18
CA TYR A 168 8.85 7.56 18.61
C TYR A 168 10.23 6.94 18.64
N PHE A 169 10.81 7.05 19.78
CA PHE A 169 11.92 6.18 20.13
C PHE A 169 11.32 4.84 20.56
N ASP A 170 11.57 3.78 19.83
CA ASP A 170 11.32 2.44 20.33
C ASP A 170 12.33 2.15 21.42
N SER A 171 11.99 2.57 22.65
CA SER A 171 12.83 2.38 23.83
C SER A 171 13.05 0.91 24.17
N GLU A 172 12.15 0.02 23.73
CA GLU A 172 12.26 -1.42 23.94
C GLU A 172 13.27 -2.04 22.97
N ARG A 173 13.42 -1.47 21.77
CA ARG A 173 14.39 -1.96 20.77
C ARG A 173 15.68 -1.14 20.71
N GLY A 174 15.71 0.02 21.37
CA GLY A 174 16.88 0.88 21.41
C GLY A 174 17.20 1.58 20.09
N TYR A 175 16.23 1.66 19.17
CA TYR A 175 16.44 2.26 17.87
C TYR A 175 16.01 3.72 17.84
N LYS A 176 16.87 4.54 17.24
CA LYS A 176 16.50 5.85 16.72
C LYS A 176 16.20 5.65 15.25
N PHE A 177 15.08 6.13 14.77
CA PHE A 177 14.87 6.19 13.34
C PHE A 177 14.50 7.61 12.91
N TYR A 178 14.97 7.97 11.74
CA TYR A 178 14.66 9.23 11.10
C TYR A 178 13.30 9.13 10.42
N LEU A 179 12.68 10.30 10.18
CA LEU A 179 11.39 10.34 9.51
C LEU A 179 11.51 9.82 8.07
N TYR A 180 10.43 9.19 7.62
CA TYR A 180 10.33 8.66 6.26
C TYR A 180 10.07 9.76 5.24
N SER A 181 10.62 9.58 4.05
CA SER A 181 10.29 10.30 2.82
C SER A 181 9.73 9.34 1.79
N SER A 182 8.88 9.82 0.90
CA SER A 182 8.29 9.05 -0.19
C SER A 182 8.72 9.54 -1.55
N TRP A 183 8.93 8.62 -2.48
CA TRP A 183 9.37 8.90 -3.86
C TRP A 183 8.76 7.95 -4.88
N CYS A 184 8.88 8.33 -6.14
CA CYS A 184 8.53 7.50 -7.29
C CYS A 184 9.77 6.94 -7.97
N ILE A 185 9.60 5.75 -8.53
CA ILE A 185 10.50 5.11 -9.48
C ILE A 185 9.76 4.87 -10.79
N ILE A 186 10.47 4.84 -11.92
CA ILE A 186 9.89 4.66 -13.24
C ILE A 186 10.60 3.57 -14.02
N SER A 187 9.85 2.87 -14.85
CA SER A 187 10.37 1.93 -15.86
C SER A 187 9.90 2.37 -17.24
N HIS A 188 10.83 2.39 -18.19
CA HIS A 188 10.60 2.68 -19.61
C HIS A 188 10.65 1.43 -20.51
N ASP A 189 10.89 0.26 -19.93
CA ASP A 189 11.12 -1.01 -20.64
C ASP A 189 10.11 -2.11 -20.25
N GLY A 190 8.91 -1.68 -19.88
CA GLY A 190 7.83 -2.60 -19.49
C GLY A 190 8.06 -3.24 -18.13
N GLY A 191 8.83 -2.63 -17.24
CA GLY A 191 9.05 -3.08 -15.86
C GLY A 191 10.23 -4.04 -15.70
N HIS A 192 11.16 -4.11 -16.67
CA HIS A 192 12.38 -4.90 -16.51
C HIS A 192 13.42 -4.17 -15.67
N THR A 193 13.57 -2.87 -15.90
CA THR A 193 14.45 -2.01 -15.09
C THR A 193 13.69 -0.79 -14.58
N PHE A 194 14.11 -0.30 -13.43
CA PHE A 194 13.55 0.90 -12.80
C PHE A 194 14.66 1.89 -12.48
N GLU A 195 14.33 3.16 -12.52
CA GLU A 195 15.18 4.25 -12.07
C GLU A 195 14.40 5.21 -11.16
N PHE A 196 15.13 6.00 -10.36
CA PHE A 196 14.53 7.04 -9.54
C PHE A 196 13.90 8.12 -10.44
N LEU A 197 12.64 8.47 -10.16
CA LEU A 197 11.95 9.51 -10.92
C LEU A 197 11.96 10.84 -10.16
N SER A 198 11.38 10.87 -8.96
CA SER A 198 11.23 12.11 -8.18
C SER A 198 10.83 11.81 -6.73
N ASP A 199 11.07 12.77 -5.85
CA ASP A 199 10.47 12.78 -4.51
C ASP A 199 9.00 13.21 -4.61
N ILE A 200 8.11 12.50 -3.89
CA ILE A 200 6.72 12.88 -3.70
C ILE A 200 6.62 13.85 -2.53
N ALA A 201 7.17 13.45 -1.41
CA ALA A 201 7.20 14.28 -0.19
C ALA A 201 8.38 13.88 0.69
N ASP A 202 9.08 14.88 1.20
CA ASP A 202 10.11 14.74 2.22
C ASP A 202 9.88 15.73 3.36
N VAL A 203 10.28 15.32 4.57
CA VAL A 203 9.98 16.09 5.78
C VAL A 203 10.85 17.35 5.95
N GLN A 204 11.95 17.47 5.21
CA GLN A 204 12.75 18.70 5.22
C GLN A 204 12.06 19.81 4.43
N THR A 205 11.53 19.45 3.26
CA THR A 205 10.79 20.38 2.40
C THR A 205 9.40 20.67 2.97
N TYR A 206 8.73 19.64 3.49
CA TYR A 206 7.37 19.71 4.02
C TYR A 206 7.34 19.16 5.46
N PRO A 207 7.72 19.96 6.47
CA PRO A 207 7.73 19.52 7.86
C PRO A 207 6.34 19.10 8.35
N ILE A 208 6.26 17.95 9.01
CA ILE A 208 5.03 17.48 9.62
C ILE A 208 4.95 18.02 11.04
N ALA A 209 3.86 18.74 11.36
CA ALA A 209 3.67 19.35 12.67
C ALA A 209 3.26 18.33 13.77
N ASP A 210 2.75 17.17 13.38
CA ASP A 210 2.36 16.14 14.34
C ASP A 210 3.58 15.47 14.96
N VAL A 211 3.65 15.55 16.28
CA VAL A 211 4.75 14.96 17.07
C VAL A 211 4.77 13.43 17.01
N ASN A 212 3.71 12.81 16.49
CA ASN A 212 3.54 11.36 16.40
C ASN A 212 3.82 10.82 15.00
N ALA A 213 4.22 11.66 14.07
CA ALA A 213 4.49 11.24 12.71
C ALA A 213 5.77 10.40 12.59
N GLU A 214 5.70 9.37 11.75
CA GLU A 214 6.87 8.59 11.29
C GLU A 214 7.52 9.19 10.03
N GLY A 215 6.91 10.20 9.47
CA GLY A 215 7.26 10.77 8.16
C GLY A 215 6.31 10.31 7.06
N TYR A 216 6.56 10.71 5.84
CA TYR A 216 5.75 10.30 4.69
C TYR A 216 6.06 8.87 4.28
N CYS A 217 5.11 7.96 4.48
CA CYS A 217 5.27 6.53 4.21
C CYS A 217 4.03 5.91 3.57
N GLU A 218 4.13 4.66 3.16
CA GLU A 218 3.07 3.86 2.53
C GLU A 218 2.28 4.63 1.45
N PRO A 219 2.95 5.32 0.49
CA PRO A 219 2.25 6.05 -0.55
C PRO A 219 1.47 5.10 -1.46
N ASP A 220 0.21 5.44 -1.74
CA ASP A 220 -0.56 4.82 -2.82
C ASP A 220 -0.92 5.86 -3.88
N ILE A 221 -0.91 5.47 -5.15
CA ILE A 221 -1.14 6.36 -6.29
C ILE A 221 -2.22 5.84 -7.21
N ILE A 222 -2.94 6.78 -7.82
CA ILE A 222 -3.88 6.49 -8.89
C ILE A 222 -3.66 7.43 -10.07
N TYR A 223 -3.70 6.88 -11.28
CA TYR A 223 -3.55 7.63 -12.52
C TYR A 223 -4.91 8.03 -13.08
N LEU A 224 -5.09 9.31 -13.40
CA LEU A 224 -6.34 9.85 -13.88
C LEU A 224 -6.34 10.15 -15.40
N GLY A 225 -5.17 10.06 -16.05
CA GLY A 225 -4.96 10.39 -17.45
C GLY A 225 -4.20 11.72 -17.63
N ASP A 226 -3.69 11.97 -18.83
CA ASP A 226 -3.03 13.23 -19.20
C ASP A 226 -1.90 13.66 -18.25
N GLY A 227 -1.18 12.69 -17.66
CA GLY A 227 -0.09 12.93 -16.71
C GLY A 227 -0.54 13.26 -15.30
N HIS A 228 -1.85 13.26 -14.99
CA HIS A 228 -2.36 13.53 -13.66
C HIS A 228 -2.34 12.27 -12.79
N ILE A 229 -1.61 12.35 -11.69
CA ILE A 229 -1.49 11.30 -10.67
C ILE A 229 -1.89 11.90 -9.32
N VAL A 230 -2.73 11.21 -8.58
CA VAL A 230 -3.07 11.52 -7.18
C VAL A 230 -2.32 10.54 -6.28
N CYS A 231 -1.68 11.05 -5.24
CA CYS A 231 -0.99 10.27 -4.23
C CYS A 231 -1.58 10.53 -2.84
N ILE A 232 -1.88 9.47 -2.11
CA ILE A 232 -2.18 9.57 -0.68
C ILE A 232 -1.01 9.02 0.11
N LEU A 233 -0.62 9.76 1.14
CA LEU A 233 0.53 9.51 1.99
C LEU A 233 0.05 9.28 3.43
N ARG A 234 0.49 8.18 4.04
CA ARG A 234 0.41 7.98 5.47
C ARG A 234 1.54 8.76 6.15
N THR A 235 1.30 9.26 7.36
CA THR A 235 2.36 9.80 8.21
C THR A 235 2.42 9.17 9.59
N GLY A 236 1.43 8.38 9.95
CA GLY A 236 1.25 7.83 11.29
C GLY A 236 2.07 6.61 11.61
N GLY A 237 2.57 6.59 12.83
CA GLY A 237 3.22 5.46 13.46
C GLY A 237 2.34 4.71 14.44
N HIS A 238 2.89 4.46 15.61
CA HIS A 238 2.28 3.64 16.65
C HIS A 238 1.17 4.33 17.45
N GLU A 239 0.87 5.61 17.23
CA GLU A 239 -0.19 6.31 17.94
C GLU A 239 -1.34 6.77 17.05
N VAL A 240 -2.47 6.99 17.69
CA VAL A 240 -3.83 6.90 17.15
C VAL A 240 -4.17 7.97 16.10
N TYR A 241 -3.45 9.06 16.08
CA TYR A 241 -3.84 10.23 15.29
C TYR A 241 -2.65 10.76 14.51
N SER A 242 -2.48 10.25 13.31
CA SER A 242 -1.49 10.82 12.41
C SER A 242 -2.10 11.04 11.03
N PRO A 243 -1.94 12.23 10.46
CA PRO A 243 -2.67 12.64 9.28
C PRO A 243 -2.38 11.81 8.04
N LEU A 244 -3.40 11.70 7.18
CA LEU A 244 -3.25 11.38 5.77
C LEU A 244 -3.08 12.67 4.98
N TYR A 245 -2.16 12.65 4.03
CA TYR A 245 -1.90 13.75 3.11
C TYR A 245 -2.18 13.35 1.68
N CYS A 246 -2.61 14.33 0.89
CA CYS A 246 -2.78 14.20 -0.57
C CYS A 246 -1.77 15.08 -1.29
N SER A 247 -1.16 14.56 -2.34
CA SER A 247 -0.30 15.30 -3.27
C SER A 247 -0.66 14.93 -4.71
N HIS A 248 -0.45 15.86 -5.63
CA HIS A 248 -0.76 15.72 -7.04
C HIS A 248 0.48 15.89 -7.90
N SER A 249 0.56 15.10 -8.96
CA SER A 249 1.44 15.37 -10.09
C SER A 249 0.59 15.60 -11.33
N TYR A 250 0.98 16.57 -12.17
CA TYR A 250 0.35 16.88 -13.45
C TYR A 250 1.29 16.67 -14.63
N ASP A 251 2.42 16.01 -14.41
CA ASP A 251 3.50 15.80 -15.38
C ASP A 251 4.06 14.37 -15.34
N SER A 252 3.18 13.40 -15.07
CA SER A 252 3.53 11.97 -15.01
C SER A 252 4.54 11.64 -13.90
N GLY A 253 4.35 12.23 -12.72
CA GLY A 253 5.14 11.94 -11.55
C GLY A 253 6.50 12.65 -11.47
N LYS A 254 6.82 13.57 -12.40
CA LYS A 254 8.12 14.28 -12.40
C LYS A 254 8.19 15.34 -11.32
N THR A 255 7.07 16.02 -11.06
CA THR A 255 6.94 16.99 -9.97
C THR A 255 5.64 16.80 -9.21
N TRP A 256 5.62 17.21 -7.95
CA TRP A 256 4.50 17.03 -7.04
C TRP A 256 4.12 18.33 -6.33
N THR A 257 2.85 18.50 -6.06
CA THR A 257 2.37 19.61 -5.22
C THR A 257 2.78 19.40 -3.77
N ALA A 258 2.80 20.48 -2.97
CA ALA A 258 2.93 20.35 -1.54
C ALA A 258 1.84 19.43 -0.96
N PRO A 259 2.17 18.48 -0.10
CA PRO A 259 1.18 17.61 0.53
C PRO A 259 0.17 18.40 1.36
N VAL A 260 -1.10 18.12 1.19
CA VAL A 260 -2.21 18.74 1.93
C VAL A 260 -2.88 17.71 2.81
N GLU A 261 -3.06 18.01 4.10
CA GLU A 261 -3.79 17.14 5.02
C GLU A 261 -5.25 16.97 4.56
N ILE A 262 -5.70 15.72 4.48
CA ILE A 262 -7.09 15.39 4.09
C ILE A 262 -7.88 14.76 5.23
N LEU A 263 -7.20 14.17 6.20
CA LEU A 263 -7.80 13.58 7.40
C LEU A 263 -6.72 13.53 8.49
N SER A 264 -7.11 13.77 9.74
CA SER A 264 -6.17 13.81 10.88
C SER A 264 -5.74 12.43 11.40
N TRP A 265 -6.15 11.35 10.75
CA TRP A 265 -5.81 9.97 11.10
C TRP A 265 -5.93 9.05 9.88
N GLY A 266 -5.24 7.92 9.91
CA GLY A 266 -5.32 6.89 8.88
C GLY A 266 -3.98 6.21 8.63
N VAL A 267 -4.05 4.96 8.14
CA VAL A 267 -2.89 4.18 7.72
C VAL A 267 -3.21 3.39 6.46
N TYR A 268 -2.17 2.98 5.75
CA TYR A 268 -2.27 2.07 4.62
C TYR A 268 -3.34 2.50 3.60
N PRO A 269 -3.22 3.70 3.04
CA PRO A 269 -4.19 4.18 2.06
C PRO A 269 -4.22 3.27 0.84
N ARG A 270 -5.42 2.99 0.31
CA ARG A 270 -5.63 2.23 -0.94
C ARG A 270 -6.62 2.97 -1.81
N LEU A 271 -6.15 3.38 -2.97
CA LEU A 271 -6.93 4.13 -3.94
C LEU A 271 -7.53 3.21 -5.00
N PHE A 272 -8.78 3.45 -5.37
CA PHE A 272 -9.41 2.82 -6.52
C PHE A 272 -10.41 3.76 -7.16
N ARG A 273 -10.73 3.53 -8.42
CA ARG A 273 -11.64 4.38 -9.19
C ARG A 273 -13.00 3.71 -9.33
N LEU A 274 -14.06 4.48 -9.11
CA LEU A 274 -15.41 4.06 -9.38
C LEU A 274 -15.74 4.26 -10.87
N SER A 275 -16.78 3.58 -11.36
CA SER A 275 -17.20 3.62 -12.76
C SER A 275 -17.69 4.99 -13.22
N ASP A 276 -18.09 5.86 -12.28
CA ASP A 276 -18.49 7.25 -12.55
C ASP A 276 -17.30 8.24 -12.50
N GLY A 277 -16.09 7.74 -12.30
CA GLY A 277 -14.86 8.54 -12.22
C GLY A 277 -14.48 8.99 -10.81
N THR A 278 -15.34 8.84 -9.81
CA THR A 278 -15.02 9.14 -8.40
C THR A 278 -13.80 8.34 -7.93
N ILE A 279 -12.92 8.98 -7.19
CA ILE A 279 -11.83 8.30 -6.50
C ILE A 279 -12.34 7.85 -5.13
N ALA A 280 -12.11 6.59 -4.79
CA ALA A 280 -12.36 6.04 -3.47
C ALA A 280 -11.03 5.74 -2.76
N LEU A 281 -10.98 6.04 -1.48
CA LEU A 281 -9.87 5.79 -0.57
C LEU A 281 -10.32 4.85 0.54
N LEU A 282 -9.77 3.65 0.57
CA LEU A 282 -9.85 2.75 1.73
C LEU A 282 -8.66 3.04 2.64
N SER A 283 -8.90 3.16 3.93
CA SER A 283 -7.84 3.29 4.94
C SER A 283 -8.33 2.76 6.29
N GLY A 284 -7.41 2.65 7.21
CA GLY A 284 -7.67 2.14 8.55
C GLY A 284 -7.09 2.99 9.66
N HIS A 285 -7.10 2.45 10.88
CA HIS A 285 -6.45 2.99 12.07
C HIS A 285 -6.87 4.44 12.40
N ILE A 286 -7.90 4.67 13.15
CA ILE A 286 -8.57 3.88 14.22
C ILE A 286 -9.64 2.93 13.68
N HIS A 287 -10.48 3.42 12.81
CA HIS A 287 -11.59 2.71 12.18
C HIS A 287 -11.15 2.22 10.81
N THR A 288 -11.81 1.23 10.26
CA THR A 288 -11.74 0.95 8.83
C THR A 288 -12.80 1.80 8.12
N PHE A 289 -12.42 2.54 7.09
CA PHE A 289 -13.29 3.52 6.46
C PHE A 289 -13.05 3.66 4.96
N LEU A 290 -14.04 4.24 4.28
CA LEU A 290 -13.95 4.73 2.91
C LEU A 290 -14.20 6.25 2.88
N MET A 291 -13.45 6.96 2.05
CA MET A 291 -13.70 8.33 1.65
C MET A 291 -13.83 8.42 0.13
N PHE A 292 -14.48 9.47 -0.35
CA PHE A 292 -14.71 9.69 -1.78
C PHE A 292 -14.29 11.09 -2.19
N SER A 293 -13.70 11.19 -3.37
CA SER A 293 -13.43 12.46 -4.05
C SER A 293 -14.11 12.45 -5.42
N GLU A 294 -14.96 13.44 -5.66
CA GLU A 294 -15.69 13.66 -6.93
C GLU A 294 -14.99 14.72 -7.82
N ASP A 295 -13.86 15.26 -7.36
CA ASP A 295 -13.10 16.35 -7.98
C ASP A 295 -11.61 16.01 -8.11
N GLU A 296 -11.32 14.78 -8.49
CA GLU A 296 -9.97 14.31 -8.81
C GLU A 296 -8.97 14.40 -7.63
N GLY A 297 -9.45 14.25 -6.40
CA GLY A 297 -8.61 14.27 -5.21
C GLY A 297 -8.42 15.64 -4.56
N MET A 298 -9.06 16.69 -5.10
CA MET A 298 -8.93 18.05 -4.55
C MET A 298 -9.66 18.21 -3.21
N THR A 299 -10.82 17.57 -3.09
CA THR A 299 -11.56 17.49 -1.82
C THR A 299 -12.05 16.07 -1.57
N TRP A 300 -12.24 15.75 -0.29
CA TRP A 300 -12.63 14.43 0.17
C TRP A 300 -13.87 14.50 1.06
N SER A 301 -14.72 13.49 0.95
CA SER A 301 -15.88 13.35 1.83
C SER A 301 -15.44 13.09 3.28
N GLU A 302 -16.36 13.27 4.22
CA GLU A 302 -16.21 12.70 5.56
C GLU A 302 -16.02 11.17 5.47
N PRO A 303 -15.28 10.54 6.40
CA PRO A 303 -15.08 9.10 6.43
C PRO A 303 -16.41 8.34 6.62
N HIS A 304 -16.68 7.42 5.71
CA HIS A 304 -17.74 6.41 5.89
C HIS A 304 -17.16 5.23 6.67
N ILE A 305 -17.49 5.12 7.95
CA ILE A 305 -16.95 4.08 8.81
C ILE A 305 -17.55 2.72 8.42
N LEU A 306 -16.70 1.79 8.03
CA LEU A 306 -17.06 0.42 7.68
C LEU A 306 -17.06 -0.48 8.92
N GLU A 307 -16.06 -0.27 9.80
CA GLU A 307 -15.94 -0.96 11.08
C GLU A 307 -15.34 -0.01 12.11
N GLU A 308 -16.05 0.14 13.24
CA GLU A 308 -15.61 0.97 14.36
C GLU A 308 -14.59 0.22 15.22
N CYS A 309 -13.50 0.87 15.58
CA CYS A 309 -12.67 0.44 16.70
C CYS A 309 -13.36 0.82 18.03
N ASP A 310 -13.19 0.01 19.06
CA ASP A 310 -13.81 0.24 20.39
C ASP A 310 -13.14 1.36 21.20
N GLY A 311 -12.22 2.10 20.59
CA GLY A 311 -11.48 3.21 21.22
C GLY A 311 -10.44 2.75 22.25
N LYS A 312 -10.25 1.47 22.41
CA LYS A 312 -9.14 0.93 23.19
C LYS A 312 -7.97 0.77 22.26
N TRP A 313 -7.12 1.78 22.28
CA TRP A 313 -5.82 1.67 21.64
C TRP A 313 -5.03 0.55 22.32
N ASP A 314 -4.86 -0.53 21.64
CA ASP A 314 -3.71 -1.38 21.82
C ASP A 314 -2.83 -1.27 20.55
N LYS A 315 -1.55 -1.55 20.70
CA LYS A 315 -0.54 -1.52 19.61
C LYS A 315 -0.88 -2.47 18.43
N SER A 316 -2.09 -2.98 18.38
CA SER A 316 -2.57 -4.02 17.50
C SER A 316 -3.67 -3.55 16.54
N THR A 317 -4.08 -2.28 16.55
CA THR A 317 -5.09 -1.82 15.59
C THR A 317 -4.53 -1.88 14.18
N SER A 318 -5.19 -2.65 13.34
CA SER A 318 -4.92 -2.75 11.92
C SER A 318 -5.91 -1.88 11.13
N GLY A 319 -6.36 -2.27 10.03
CA GLY A 319 -7.22 -1.56 9.09
C GLY A 319 -6.63 -1.65 7.71
N TYR A 320 -5.68 -2.55 7.57
CA TYR A 320 -5.10 -2.92 6.29
C TYR A 320 -6.12 -3.72 5.50
N GLY A 321 -6.25 -3.39 4.23
CA GLY A 321 -7.22 -4.04 3.38
C GLY A 321 -7.04 -3.75 1.91
N CYS A 322 -7.95 -4.30 1.11
CA CYS A 322 -8.07 -4.01 -0.31
C CYS A 322 -9.53 -3.79 -0.69
N ALA A 323 -9.77 -3.03 -1.73
CA ALA A 323 -11.10 -2.75 -2.22
C ALA A 323 -11.10 -2.49 -3.72
N PHE A 324 -12.26 -2.77 -4.35
CA PHE A 324 -12.53 -2.42 -5.73
C PHE A 324 -14.04 -2.31 -5.95
N GLN A 325 -14.44 -1.69 -7.07
CA GLN A 325 -15.83 -1.70 -7.52
C GLN A 325 -16.01 -2.78 -8.59
N ALA A 326 -16.97 -3.66 -8.40
CA ALA A 326 -17.41 -4.62 -9.40
C ALA A 326 -18.23 -3.93 -10.53
N PRO A 327 -18.35 -4.53 -11.73
CA PRO A 327 -19.08 -3.93 -12.86
C PRO A 327 -20.55 -3.65 -12.60
N ASP A 328 -21.18 -4.32 -11.63
CA ASP A 328 -22.56 -4.05 -11.22
C ASP A 328 -22.69 -2.85 -10.26
N GLY A 329 -21.59 -2.15 -9.97
CA GLY A 329 -21.53 -1.01 -9.07
C GLY A 329 -21.27 -1.35 -7.61
N THR A 330 -21.23 -2.63 -7.26
CA THR A 330 -20.95 -3.09 -5.88
C THR A 330 -19.51 -2.78 -5.49
N ILE A 331 -19.30 -2.15 -4.33
CA ILE A 331 -17.98 -2.01 -3.74
C ILE A 331 -17.71 -3.25 -2.87
N CYS A 332 -16.64 -3.97 -3.21
CA CYS A 332 -16.11 -5.08 -2.43
C CYS A 332 -14.93 -4.61 -1.58
N VAL A 333 -14.96 -4.90 -0.29
CA VAL A 333 -13.88 -4.55 0.65
C VAL A 333 -13.49 -5.79 1.44
N ILE A 334 -12.19 -6.08 1.49
CA ILE A 334 -11.62 -7.12 2.36
C ILE A 334 -10.67 -6.42 3.32
N PHE A 335 -10.87 -6.60 4.62
CA PHE A 335 -10.07 -5.95 5.66
C PHE A 335 -10.00 -6.82 6.92
N ASP A 336 -9.01 -6.59 7.74
CA ASP A 336 -8.93 -7.18 9.07
C ASP A 336 -9.62 -6.29 10.12
N ASP A 337 -10.28 -6.93 11.08
CA ASP A 337 -11.08 -6.25 12.10
C ASP A 337 -10.19 -5.40 13.02
N PRO A 338 -10.43 -4.10 13.18
CA PRO A 338 -9.67 -3.25 14.08
C PRO A 338 -9.96 -3.51 15.58
N LYS A 339 -11.00 -4.29 15.92
CA LYS A 339 -11.47 -4.45 17.31
C LYS A 339 -10.76 -5.52 18.12
N GLU A 340 -10.31 -6.60 17.49
CA GLU A 340 -9.95 -7.80 18.24
C GLU A 340 -8.60 -8.41 17.83
N GLY A 341 -7.65 -8.42 18.76
CA GLY A 341 -6.61 -9.43 18.76
C GLY A 341 -7.15 -10.75 19.33
N ILE A 342 -7.23 -11.80 18.51
CA ILE A 342 -7.89 -13.08 18.90
C ILE A 342 -6.97 -14.02 19.68
N ALA A 343 -5.71 -13.70 19.93
CA ALA A 343 -4.78 -14.66 20.49
C ALA A 343 -4.33 -14.34 21.91
N GLU A 344 -4.76 -15.15 22.86
CA GLU A 344 -4.28 -15.12 24.24
C GLU A 344 -2.78 -15.42 24.40
N ASN A 345 -2.08 -15.95 23.38
CA ASN A 345 -0.69 -16.42 23.45
C ASN A 345 0.19 -16.10 22.22
N ALA A 346 -0.25 -15.24 21.30
CA ALA A 346 0.58 -14.74 20.20
C ALA A 346 0.86 -13.25 20.41
N PRO A 347 1.92 -12.70 19.80
CA PRO A 347 2.10 -11.25 19.77
C PRO A 347 0.79 -10.61 19.32
N PRO A 348 0.24 -9.64 20.07
CA PRO A 348 -1.15 -9.20 19.97
C PRO A 348 -1.54 -8.61 18.63
N TYR A 349 -0.60 -8.32 17.76
CA TYR A 349 -0.81 -7.64 16.50
C TYR A 349 -0.99 -8.54 15.26
N HIS A 350 -1.22 -9.87 15.43
CA HIS A 350 -1.12 -10.76 14.27
C HIS A 350 -2.35 -11.62 13.97
N LEU A 351 -3.42 -11.55 14.77
CA LEU A 351 -4.57 -12.42 14.53
C LEU A 351 -5.87 -11.67 14.73
N ARG A 352 -6.51 -11.36 13.61
CA ARG A 352 -7.79 -10.67 13.54
C ARG A 352 -8.76 -11.45 12.69
N ARG A 353 -10.04 -11.20 12.86
CA ARG A 353 -11.02 -11.65 11.89
C ARG A 353 -10.84 -10.86 10.60
N VAL A 354 -10.88 -11.55 9.49
CA VAL A 354 -10.84 -10.94 8.16
C VAL A 354 -12.24 -11.02 7.57
N TYR A 355 -12.76 -9.87 7.15
CA TYR A 355 -14.10 -9.76 6.61
C TYR A 355 -14.06 -9.44 5.12
N LEU A 356 -15.00 -10.05 4.37
CA LEU A 356 -15.47 -9.56 3.09
C LEU A 356 -16.78 -8.82 3.33
N ARG A 357 -16.83 -7.55 2.97
CA ARG A 357 -18.07 -6.77 2.95
C ARG A 357 -18.34 -6.23 1.56
N LYS A 358 -19.64 -6.14 1.23
CA LYS A 358 -20.09 -5.56 -0.04
C LYS A 358 -21.07 -4.44 0.25
N TYR A 359 -20.95 -3.37 -0.52
CA TYR A 359 -21.74 -2.16 -0.34
C TYR A 359 -22.33 -1.71 -1.68
N GLU A 360 -23.54 -1.22 -1.64
CA GLU A 360 -24.15 -0.41 -2.70
C GLU A 360 -23.94 1.08 -2.40
N ILE A 361 -23.69 1.86 -3.44
CA ILE A 361 -23.66 3.33 -3.37
C ILE A 361 -25.07 3.85 -3.66
N LYS A 362 -25.54 4.78 -2.85
CA LYS A 362 -26.81 5.51 -3.02
C LYS A 362 -26.56 7.00 -3.18
#